data_3acaa9ec5570933d84cb896d4fa58151
#
_entry.id   3acaa9ec5570933d84cb896d4fa58151
#
_cell.length_a   1.000
_cell.length_b   1.000
_cell.length_c   1.000
_cell.angle_alpha   90.00
_cell.angle_beta   90.00
_cell.angle_gamma   90.00
#
_symmetry.space_group_name_H-M   'P 1'
#
loop_
_entity.id
_entity.type
_entity.pdbx_description
1 polymer ?
#
loop_
_entity_poly.entity_id
_entity_poly.type
_entity_poly.pdbx_seq_one_letter_code
_entity_poly.pdbx_strand_id
1 'polypeptide(L)'
;QCEPYLTTDYVYGAEQCEYAFLAIPYLLKASGAKRVFFCTKKDKPALIDACEKWRKKYSSLPVELVLAKDAYPRGYERNLVTLVTGKEYEHIPIEAGCIVDNIYTYIALGRYFTQGKSADRRCVTVSGEVAKPMNILAPYGVLAEDVLSLAGFKAEDDLKIVNGGPRNGNVLSDGHYVLLQQADG
;
A
#
# COMPACT_ATOMS: atom_id res chain seq x y z
N GLN A 1 1.76 2.23 4.95
CA GLN A 1 1.70 3.64 4.52
C GLN A 1 2.17 4.58 5.63
N CYS A 2 3.20 5.37 5.42
CA CYS A 2 3.69 6.34 6.41
C CYS A 2 3.56 7.80 5.97
N GLU A 3 3.49 8.07 4.67
CA GLU A 3 3.32 9.42 4.15
C GLU A 3 1.97 10.03 4.56
N PRO A 4 1.96 11.26 5.10
CA PRO A 4 0.71 11.97 5.36
C PRO A 4 -0.05 12.24 4.06
N TYR A 5 -1.36 12.41 4.16
CA TYR A 5 -2.31 12.66 3.07
C TYR A 5 -2.50 11.50 2.07
N LEU A 6 -1.70 10.45 2.11
CA LEU A 6 -1.90 9.24 1.29
C LEU A 6 -2.75 8.23 2.05
N THR A 7 -3.85 7.78 1.45
CA THR A 7 -4.84 6.90 2.10
C THR A 7 -5.10 5.60 1.36
N THR A 8 -4.42 5.36 0.23
CA THR A 8 -4.64 4.18 -0.63
C THR A 8 -4.49 2.88 0.11
N ASP A 9 -3.37 2.63 0.80
CA ASP A 9 -3.13 1.38 1.51
C ASP A 9 -4.20 1.11 2.59
N TYR A 10 -4.69 2.17 3.22
CA TYR A 10 -5.73 2.07 4.23
C TYR A 10 -7.08 1.71 3.61
N VAL A 11 -7.53 2.51 2.63
CA VAL A 11 -8.87 2.36 2.05
C VAL A 11 -8.94 1.11 1.18
N TYR A 12 -8.04 1.01 0.21
CA TYR A 12 -8.01 -0.13 -0.71
C TYR A 12 -7.66 -1.44 0.01
N GLY A 13 -6.74 -1.35 0.99
CA GLY A 13 -6.40 -2.48 1.85
C GLY A 13 -7.57 -2.99 2.66
N ALA A 14 -8.41 -2.12 3.21
CA ALA A 14 -9.61 -2.51 3.94
C ALA A 14 -10.67 -3.15 3.03
N GLU A 15 -10.92 -2.54 1.87
CA GLU A 15 -11.93 -3.02 0.90
C GLU A 15 -11.55 -4.35 0.26
N GLN A 16 -10.27 -4.54 -0.08
CA GLN A 16 -9.77 -5.70 -0.81
C GLN A 16 -8.99 -6.69 0.06
N CYS A 17 -9.09 -6.57 1.38
CA CYS A 17 -8.32 -7.35 2.35
C CYS A 17 -8.41 -8.87 2.14
N GLU A 18 -9.56 -9.39 1.67
CA GLU A 18 -9.74 -10.82 1.39
C GLU A 18 -8.68 -11.34 0.41
N TYR A 19 -8.41 -10.58 -0.66
CA TYR A 19 -7.43 -11.01 -1.65
C TYR A 19 -6.00 -11.09 -1.08
N ALA A 20 -5.66 -10.21 -0.13
CA ALA A 20 -4.39 -10.32 0.57
C ALA A 20 -4.28 -11.66 1.32
N PHE A 21 -5.34 -12.10 1.99
CA PHE A 21 -5.38 -13.41 2.66
C PHE A 21 -5.32 -14.58 1.67
N LEU A 22 -5.99 -14.47 0.52
CA LEU A 22 -5.98 -15.49 -0.52
C LEU A 22 -4.60 -15.68 -1.18
N ALA A 23 -3.72 -14.67 -1.16
CA ALA A 23 -2.35 -14.77 -1.63
C ALA A 23 -1.43 -15.56 -0.67
N ILE A 24 -1.71 -15.53 0.64
CA ILE A 24 -0.80 -16.04 1.68
C ILE A 24 -0.37 -17.49 1.46
N PRO A 25 -1.24 -18.46 1.16
CA PRO A 25 -0.81 -19.85 0.95
C PRO A 25 0.24 -20.03 -0.15
N TYR A 26 0.09 -19.27 -1.24
CA TYR A 26 1.03 -19.29 -2.36
C TYR A 26 2.38 -18.66 -1.97
N LEU A 27 2.33 -17.54 -1.26
CA LEU A 27 3.52 -16.83 -0.80
C LEU A 27 4.30 -17.63 0.24
N LEU A 28 3.63 -18.28 1.19
CA LEU A 28 4.26 -19.17 2.17
C LEU A 28 4.93 -20.36 1.47
N LYS A 29 4.27 -20.95 0.46
CA LYS A 29 4.84 -22.04 -0.32
C LYS A 29 6.06 -21.62 -1.13
N ALA A 30 6.02 -20.44 -1.74
CA ALA A 30 7.11 -19.94 -2.58
C ALA A 30 8.32 -19.49 -1.76
N SER A 31 8.11 -18.83 -0.61
CA SER A 31 9.18 -18.29 0.23
C SER A 31 9.71 -19.28 1.29
N GLY A 32 8.93 -20.30 1.64
CA GLY A 32 9.22 -21.16 2.78
C GLY A 32 8.99 -20.52 4.14
N ALA A 33 8.46 -19.29 4.18
CA ALA A 33 8.12 -18.57 5.42
C ALA A 33 7.09 -19.35 6.25
N LYS A 34 7.17 -19.20 7.58
CA LYS A 34 6.31 -19.93 8.52
C LYS A 34 5.26 -19.05 9.19
N ARG A 35 5.40 -17.74 9.11
CA ARG A 35 4.53 -16.75 9.77
C ARG A 35 4.34 -15.57 8.85
N VAL A 36 3.19 -14.91 8.98
CA VAL A 36 2.86 -13.67 8.29
C VAL A 36 2.47 -12.63 9.34
N PHE A 37 3.07 -11.46 9.28
CA PHE A 37 2.73 -10.33 10.12
C PHE A 37 1.99 -9.29 9.29
N PHE A 38 0.72 -9.07 9.60
CA PHE A 38 -0.06 -8.01 9.01
C PHE A 38 0.11 -6.75 9.88
N CYS A 39 0.97 -5.84 9.44
CA CYS A 39 1.30 -4.65 10.21
C CYS A 39 0.46 -3.45 9.78
N THR A 40 -0.25 -2.83 10.70
CA THR A 40 -0.98 -1.58 10.46
C THR A 40 -0.88 -0.64 11.65
N LYS A 41 -1.25 0.63 11.46
CA LYS A 41 -1.31 1.60 12.55
C LYS A 41 -2.61 1.45 13.33
N LYS A 42 -2.57 1.82 14.63
CA LYS A 42 -3.74 1.72 15.53
C LYS A 42 -4.91 2.62 15.14
N ASP A 43 -4.65 3.70 14.42
CA ASP A 43 -5.62 4.69 13.95
C ASP A 43 -6.31 4.30 12.62
N LYS A 44 -6.21 3.04 12.19
CA LYS A 44 -6.80 2.52 10.95
C LYS A 44 -7.88 1.46 11.22
N PRO A 45 -9.03 1.82 11.86
CA PRO A 45 -10.01 0.86 12.34
C PRO A 45 -10.60 -0.02 11.23
N ALA A 46 -10.98 0.53 10.08
CA ALA A 46 -11.57 -0.27 9.01
C ALA A 46 -10.62 -1.34 8.45
N LEU A 47 -9.31 -1.05 8.38
CA LEU A 47 -8.31 -2.04 7.96
C LEU A 47 -8.08 -3.09 9.05
N ILE A 48 -8.09 -2.70 10.33
CA ILE A 48 -7.98 -3.61 11.48
C ILE A 48 -9.17 -4.58 11.47
N ASP A 49 -10.39 -4.06 11.35
CA ASP A 49 -11.63 -4.86 11.33
C ASP A 49 -11.65 -5.83 10.14
N ALA A 50 -11.24 -5.36 8.95
CA ALA A 50 -11.12 -6.20 7.77
C ALA A 50 -10.10 -7.33 7.99
N CYS A 51 -8.91 -7.00 8.52
CA CYS A 51 -7.88 -8.01 8.82
C CYS A 51 -8.38 -9.05 9.83
N GLU A 52 -9.00 -8.62 10.93
CA GLU A 52 -9.55 -9.52 11.95
C GLU A 52 -10.67 -10.41 11.41
N LYS A 53 -11.56 -9.86 10.57
CA LYS A 53 -12.61 -10.62 9.87
C LYS A 53 -12.00 -11.76 9.06
N TRP A 54 -11.02 -11.46 8.22
CA TRP A 54 -10.45 -12.45 7.32
C TRP A 54 -9.50 -13.40 8.04
N ARG A 55 -8.79 -12.95 9.07
CA ARG A 55 -8.00 -13.80 9.96
C ARG A 55 -8.87 -14.85 10.66
N LYS A 56 -10.08 -14.49 11.08
CA LYS A 56 -11.03 -15.44 11.66
C LYS A 56 -11.54 -16.44 10.63
N LYS A 57 -11.88 -15.98 9.41
CA LYS A 57 -12.35 -16.84 8.31
C LYS A 57 -11.28 -17.83 7.87
N TYR A 58 -10.04 -17.38 7.76
CA TYR A 58 -8.89 -18.19 7.35
C TYR A 58 -7.99 -18.54 8.54
N SER A 59 -8.58 -19.05 9.61
CA SER A 59 -7.92 -19.29 10.91
C SER A 59 -6.77 -20.32 10.85
N SER A 60 -6.70 -21.14 9.81
CA SER A 60 -5.57 -22.06 9.57
C SER A 60 -4.30 -21.38 9.06
N LEU A 61 -4.40 -20.14 8.59
CA LEU A 61 -3.23 -19.38 8.13
C LEU A 61 -2.46 -18.81 9.31
N PRO A 62 -1.13 -18.85 9.29
CA PRO A 62 -0.28 -18.36 10.39
C PRO A 62 -0.14 -16.83 10.33
N VAL A 63 -1.24 -16.11 10.43
CA VAL A 63 -1.31 -14.64 10.34
C VAL A 63 -1.47 -14.01 11.71
N GLU A 64 -0.58 -13.09 12.02
CA GLU A 64 -0.63 -12.25 13.22
C GLU A 64 -0.86 -10.79 12.84
N LEU A 65 -1.80 -10.13 13.52
CA LEU A 65 -2.03 -8.69 13.37
C LEU A 65 -1.13 -7.93 14.34
N VAL A 66 -0.32 -7.03 13.80
CA VAL A 66 0.59 -6.18 14.57
C VAL A 66 0.14 -4.72 14.47
N LEU A 67 -0.22 -4.14 15.61
CA LEU A 67 -0.69 -2.76 15.70
C LEU A 67 0.46 -1.83 16.12
N ALA A 68 0.99 -1.10 15.16
CA ALA A 68 2.05 -0.12 15.38
C ALA A 68 1.49 1.22 15.88
N LYS A 69 2.32 1.98 16.61
CA LYS A 69 2.01 3.37 16.95
C LYS A 69 2.02 4.22 15.69
N ASP A 70 1.15 5.22 15.63
CA ASP A 70 1.22 6.22 14.56
C ASP A 70 2.45 7.12 14.79
N ALA A 71 3.47 6.88 13.98
CA ALA A 71 4.71 7.63 13.97
C ALA A 71 5.37 7.49 12.60
N TYR A 72 5.98 8.56 12.10
CA TYR A 72 6.77 8.54 10.88
C TYR A 72 8.23 8.15 11.21
N PRO A 73 8.88 7.29 10.42
CA PRO A 73 8.44 6.49 9.26
C PRO A 73 8.08 5.04 9.64
N ARG A 74 7.02 4.82 10.37
CA ARG A 74 6.67 3.51 10.93
C ARG A 74 6.39 2.43 9.87
N GLY A 75 6.00 2.80 8.65
CA GLY A 75 5.82 1.87 7.53
C GLY A 75 7.11 1.50 6.81
N TYR A 76 8.25 2.08 7.19
CA TYR A 76 9.53 1.75 6.60
C TYR A 76 9.95 0.32 6.98
N GLU A 77 10.44 -0.45 6.01
CA GLU A 77 10.66 -1.90 6.19
C GLU A 77 11.59 -2.24 7.35
N ARG A 78 12.69 -1.48 7.58
CA ARG A 78 13.59 -1.69 8.73
C ARG A 78 12.84 -1.61 10.05
N ASN A 79 11.97 -0.61 10.19
CA ASN A 79 11.18 -0.42 11.40
C ASN A 79 10.17 -1.54 11.60
N LEU A 80 9.60 -2.08 10.52
CA LEU A 80 8.68 -3.21 10.59
C LEU A 80 9.40 -4.50 10.97
N VAL A 81 10.55 -4.79 10.35
CA VAL A 81 11.35 -5.96 10.67
C VAL A 81 11.79 -5.95 12.13
N THR A 82 12.35 -4.83 12.61
CA THR A 82 12.73 -4.68 14.01
C THR A 82 11.53 -4.83 14.95
N LEU A 83 10.36 -4.27 14.57
CA LEU A 83 9.14 -4.38 15.40
C LEU A 83 8.66 -5.83 15.57
N VAL A 84 8.74 -6.66 14.52
CA VAL A 84 8.18 -8.03 14.56
C VAL A 84 9.20 -9.09 14.95
N THR A 85 10.50 -8.83 14.74
CA THR A 85 11.55 -9.82 14.99
C THR A 85 12.52 -9.44 16.10
N GLY A 86 12.61 -8.17 16.46
CA GLY A 86 13.66 -7.62 17.32
C GLY A 86 15.06 -7.57 16.66
N LYS A 87 15.17 -7.91 15.38
CA LYS A 87 16.42 -7.94 14.65
C LYS A 87 16.61 -6.71 13.77
N GLU A 88 17.85 -6.33 13.58
CA GLU A 88 18.27 -5.35 12.59
C GLU A 88 18.94 -6.07 11.42
N TYR A 89 19.05 -5.40 10.28
CA TYR A 89 19.76 -5.89 9.10
C TYR A 89 20.50 -4.72 8.41
N GLU A 90 21.53 -5.03 7.64
CA GLU A 90 22.37 -3.99 7.04
C GLU A 90 21.87 -3.54 5.68
N HIS A 91 21.57 -4.46 4.77
CA HIS A 91 21.20 -4.14 3.38
C HIS A 91 19.74 -4.47 3.06
N ILE A 92 19.32 -5.70 3.25
CA ILE A 92 18.00 -6.19 2.82
C ILE A 92 17.29 -7.01 3.92
N PRO A 93 15.94 -6.98 3.99
CA PRO A 93 15.16 -7.68 5.03
C PRO A 93 15.44 -9.18 5.14
N ILE A 94 15.86 -9.83 4.05
CA ILE A 94 16.14 -11.27 4.04
C ILE A 94 17.29 -11.66 4.97
N GLU A 95 18.20 -10.76 5.27
CA GLU A 95 19.28 -10.98 6.24
C GLU A 95 18.74 -11.23 7.65
N ALA A 96 17.58 -10.64 7.96
CA ALA A 96 16.82 -10.90 9.18
C ALA A 96 15.83 -12.07 9.05
N GLY A 97 15.79 -12.74 7.90
CA GLY A 97 14.86 -13.81 7.58
C GLY A 97 13.44 -13.33 7.28
N CYS A 98 13.30 -12.11 6.78
CA CYS A 98 12.02 -11.47 6.48
C CYS A 98 11.91 -11.12 5.00
N ILE A 99 10.66 -11.11 4.52
CA ILE A 99 10.23 -10.49 3.27
C ILE A 99 9.19 -9.44 3.67
N VAL A 100 9.35 -8.21 3.18
CA VAL A 100 8.43 -7.11 3.46
C VAL A 100 7.85 -6.63 2.14
N ASP A 101 6.53 -6.56 2.09
CA ASP A 101 5.79 -6.10 0.92
C ASP A 101 4.62 -5.21 1.34
N ASN A 102 4.19 -4.36 0.42
CA ASN A 102 2.99 -3.57 0.58
C ASN A 102 1.73 -4.44 0.46
N ILE A 103 0.67 -4.09 1.18
CA ILE A 103 -0.63 -4.78 1.11
C ILE A 103 -1.17 -4.86 -0.33
N TYR A 104 -0.90 -3.84 -1.16
CA TYR A 104 -1.31 -3.83 -2.56
C TYR A 104 -0.72 -5.01 -3.33
N THR A 105 0.55 -5.36 -3.10
CA THR A 105 1.21 -6.52 -3.71
C THR A 105 0.47 -7.81 -3.37
N TYR A 106 0.12 -8.00 -2.11
CA TYR A 106 -0.65 -9.17 -1.67
C TYR A 106 -2.04 -9.22 -2.30
N ILE A 107 -2.75 -8.09 -2.39
CA ILE A 107 -4.06 -8.01 -3.04
C ILE A 107 -3.95 -8.35 -4.52
N ALA A 108 -2.95 -7.79 -5.23
CA ALA A 108 -2.73 -8.06 -6.64
C ALA A 108 -2.43 -9.55 -6.90
N LEU A 109 -1.56 -10.15 -6.10
CA LEU A 109 -1.24 -11.59 -6.18
C LEU A 109 -2.47 -12.46 -5.86
N GLY A 110 -3.25 -12.11 -4.85
CA GLY A 110 -4.48 -12.83 -4.52
C GLY A 110 -5.49 -12.83 -5.66
N ARG A 111 -5.67 -11.68 -6.31
CA ARG A 111 -6.52 -11.57 -7.51
C ARG A 111 -5.97 -12.37 -8.69
N TYR A 112 -4.67 -12.34 -8.88
CA TYR A 112 -4.03 -13.15 -9.92
C TYR A 112 -4.23 -14.65 -9.69
N PHE A 113 -3.91 -15.16 -8.51
CA PHE A 113 -4.02 -16.58 -8.20
C PHE A 113 -5.46 -17.11 -8.19
N THR A 114 -6.44 -16.27 -7.85
CA THR A 114 -7.84 -16.69 -7.72
C THR A 114 -8.69 -16.38 -8.93
N GLN A 115 -8.34 -15.36 -9.72
CA GLN A 115 -9.16 -14.87 -10.83
C GLN A 115 -8.39 -14.80 -12.16
N GLY A 116 -7.08 -15.05 -12.18
CA GLY A 116 -6.24 -14.87 -13.37
C GLY A 116 -6.08 -13.41 -13.81
N LYS A 117 -6.42 -12.44 -12.93
CA LYS A 117 -6.35 -11.02 -13.28
C LYS A 117 -4.98 -10.44 -12.97
N SER A 118 -4.30 -9.92 -13.98
CA SER A 118 -3.05 -9.19 -13.81
C SER A 118 -3.25 -7.89 -13.05
N ALA A 119 -2.18 -7.39 -12.43
CA ALA A 119 -2.15 -6.05 -11.86
C ALA A 119 -2.03 -5.02 -12.98
N ASP A 120 -3.16 -4.55 -13.50
CA ASP A 120 -3.27 -3.59 -14.58
C ASP A 120 -3.65 -2.18 -14.10
N ARG A 121 -3.89 -2.02 -12.81
CA ARG A 121 -4.36 -0.79 -12.16
C ARG A 121 -3.66 -0.57 -10.84
N ARG A 122 -3.62 0.68 -10.40
CA ARG A 122 -3.18 1.06 -9.06
C ARG A 122 -4.18 2.01 -8.42
N CYS A 123 -4.38 1.87 -7.12
CA CYS A 123 -5.13 2.86 -6.34
C CYS A 123 -4.19 4.03 -6.03
N VAL A 124 -4.59 5.23 -6.39
CA VAL A 124 -3.83 6.47 -6.21
C VAL A 124 -4.64 7.43 -5.37
N THR A 125 -4.02 8.07 -4.38
CA THR A 125 -4.64 9.17 -3.64
C THR A 125 -4.39 10.48 -4.38
N VAL A 126 -5.45 11.22 -4.66
CA VAL A 126 -5.38 12.62 -5.10
C VAL A 126 -5.82 13.51 -3.96
N SER A 127 -4.95 14.39 -3.49
CA SER A 127 -5.20 15.29 -2.35
C SER A 127 -4.44 16.61 -2.51
N GLY A 128 -4.65 17.55 -1.61
CA GLY A 128 -4.13 18.91 -1.68
C GLY A 128 -5.16 19.87 -2.28
N GLU A 129 -4.71 20.81 -3.08
CA GLU A 129 -5.56 21.86 -3.71
C GLU A 129 -6.40 21.29 -4.87
N VAL A 130 -7.35 20.43 -4.52
CA VAL A 130 -8.33 19.84 -5.45
C VAL A 130 -9.74 19.98 -4.90
N ALA A 131 -10.73 20.08 -5.78
CA ALA A 131 -12.12 20.26 -5.36
C ALA A 131 -12.67 19.05 -4.57
N LYS A 132 -12.22 17.84 -4.89
CA LYS A 132 -12.67 16.58 -4.27
C LYS A 132 -11.50 15.63 -4.04
N PRO A 133 -10.80 15.71 -2.91
CA PRO A 133 -9.80 14.71 -2.55
C PRO A 133 -10.39 13.31 -2.57
N MET A 134 -9.73 12.35 -3.25
CA MET A 134 -10.25 11.00 -3.43
C MET A 134 -9.18 9.97 -3.71
N ASN A 135 -9.53 8.70 -3.55
CA ASN A 135 -8.75 7.58 -4.06
C ASN A 135 -9.33 7.11 -5.41
N ILE A 136 -8.48 6.95 -6.39
CA ILE A 136 -8.86 6.58 -7.77
C ILE A 136 -8.15 5.28 -8.14
N LEU A 137 -8.89 4.30 -8.61
CA LEU A 137 -8.31 3.08 -9.18
C LEU A 137 -7.97 3.33 -10.66
N ALA A 138 -6.76 3.79 -10.90
CA ALA A 138 -6.27 4.19 -12.21
C ALA A 138 -5.55 3.06 -12.94
N PRO A 139 -5.72 2.88 -14.26
CA PRO A 139 -4.92 1.96 -15.05
C PRO A 139 -3.47 2.44 -15.12
N TYR A 140 -2.53 1.52 -15.25
CA TYR A 140 -1.15 1.90 -15.57
C TYR A 140 -1.10 2.57 -16.95
N GLY A 141 -0.29 3.60 -17.07
CA GLY A 141 -0.12 4.37 -18.31
C GLY A 141 -1.08 5.56 -18.45
N VAL A 142 -2.00 5.77 -17.48
CA VAL A 142 -2.85 6.98 -17.49
C VAL A 142 -2.00 8.22 -17.20
N LEU A 143 -2.37 9.35 -17.78
CA LEU A 143 -1.71 10.62 -17.48
C LEU A 143 -2.13 11.15 -16.11
N ALA A 144 -1.21 11.78 -15.41
CA ALA A 144 -1.50 12.40 -14.11
C ALA A 144 -2.57 13.50 -14.23
N GLU A 145 -2.56 14.26 -15.33
CA GLU A 145 -3.57 15.29 -15.61
C GLU A 145 -4.98 14.74 -15.70
N ASP A 146 -5.18 13.55 -16.28
CA ASP A 146 -6.50 12.89 -16.34
C ASP A 146 -7.00 12.54 -14.93
N VAL A 147 -6.11 12.01 -14.10
CA VAL A 147 -6.43 11.64 -12.71
C VAL A 147 -6.71 12.88 -11.85
N LEU A 148 -5.91 13.92 -12.02
CA LEU A 148 -6.09 15.20 -11.33
C LEU A 148 -7.40 15.90 -11.74
N SER A 149 -7.74 15.84 -13.03
CA SER A 149 -8.99 16.37 -13.58
C SER A 149 -10.22 15.75 -12.92
N LEU A 150 -10.21 14.44 -12.66
CA LEU A 150 -11.30 13.74 -11.97
C LEU A 150 -11.53 14.28 -10.54
N ALA A 151 -10.45 14.71 -9.87
CA ALA A 151 -10.51 15.33 -8.56
C ALA A 151 -10.85 16.85 -8.61
N GLY A 152 -11.05 17.40 -9.81
CA GLY A 152 -11.35 18.82 -10.00
C GLY A 152 -10.17 19.74 -9.75
N PHE A 153 -8.95 19.26 -10.04
CA PHE A 153 -7.74 20.09 -10.03
C PHE A 153 -7.84 21.21 -11.07
N LYS A 154 -7.41 22.40 -10.69
CA LYS A 154 -7.25 23.55 -11.57
C LYS A 154 -5.80 23.99 -11.49
N ALA A 155 -5.14 24.04 -12.63
CA ALA A 155 -3.76 24.50 -12.70
C ALA A 155 -3.73 26.03 -12.41
N GLU A 156 -2.88 26.42 -11.46
CA GLU A 156 -2.57 27.79 -11.11
C GLU A 156 -1.05 27.92 -11.06
N ASP A 157 -0.51 29.12 -11.34
CA ASP A 157 0.94 29.34 -11.52
C ASP A 157 1.78 28.99 -10.28
N ASP A 158 1.20 29.09 -9.08
CA ASP A 158 1.89 28.84 -7.82
C ASP A 158 1.76 27.39 -7.30
N LEU A 159 1.02 26.52 -8.01
CA LEU A 159 0.79 25.14 -7.59
C LEU A 159 1.87 24.20 -8.14
N LYS A 160 2.26 23.24 -7.30
CA LYS A 160 3.17 22.17 -7.66
C LYS A 160 2.46 20.83 -7.52
N ILE A 161 2.62 19.99 -8.54
CA ILE A 161 2.18 18.61 -8.48
C ILE A 161 3.31 17.76 -7.89
N VAL A 162 3.00 17.00 -6.85
CA VAL A 162 3.96 16.09 -6.19
C VAL A 162 3.51 14.65 -6.42
N ASN A 163 4.35 13.85 -7.04
CA ASN A 163 4.14 12.40 -7.15
C ASN A 163 4.77 11.72 -5.93
N GLY A 164 3.94 11.05 -5.14
CA GLY A 164 4.30 10.49 -3.85
C GLY A 164 3.87 11.35 -2.67
N GLY A 165 4.41 11.08 -1.49
CA GLY A 165 4.06 11.82 -0.28
C GLY A 165 4.78 13.15 -0.13
N PRO A 166 4.31 14.05 0.73
CA PRO A 166 4.89 15.39 0.91
C PRO A 166 6.29 15.38 1.50
N ARG A 167 6.78 14.25 2.02
CA ARG A 167 8.10 14.13 2.64
C ARG A 167 9.16 13.53 1.72
N ASN A 168 8.76 12.63 0.82
CA ASN A 168 9.68 11.91 -0.08
C ASN A 168 9.19 11.83 -1.53
N GLY A 169 8.13 12.55 -1.87
CA GLY A 169 7.64 12.66 -3.24
C GLY A 169 8.50 13.58 -4.11
N ASN A 170 8.37 13.40 -5.42
CA ASN A 170 9.06 14.21 -6.41
C ASN A 170 8.12 15.24 -7.03
N VAL A 171 8.58 16.48 -7.17
CA VAL A 171 7.84 17.51 -7.89
C VAL A 171 7.84 17.18 -9.38
N LEU A 172 6.67 17.14 -9.99
CA LEU A 172 6.52 16.98 -11.43
C LEU A 172 6.68 18.33 -12.13
N SER A 173 7.35 18.33 -13.28
CA SER A 173 7.56 19.54 -14.08
C SER A 173 6.29 19.99 -14.81
N ASP A 174 5.42 19.03 -15.13
CA ASP A 174 4.15 19.24 -15.85
C ASP A 174 3.14 18.13 -15.53
N GLY A 175 1.92 18.24 -16.08
CA GLY A 175 0.85 17.25 -15.92
C GLY A 175 0.97 16.02 -16.83
N HIS A 176 1.93 15.98 -17.72
CA HIS A 176 2.09 14.89 -18.70
C HIS A 176 2.80 13.65 -18.15
N TYR A 177 3.02 13.61 -16.85
CA TYR A 177 3.60 12.45 -16.18
C TYR A 177 2.68 11.24 -16.31
N VAL A 178 3.25 10.11 -16.70
CA VAL A 178 2.54 8.83 -16.82
C VAL A 178 2.63 8.06 -15.52
N LEU A 179 1.51 7.60 -15.00
CA LEU A 179 1.48 6.74 -13.81
C LEU A 179 2.03 5.36 -14.17
N LEU A 180 3.20 5.06 -13.63
CA LEU A 180 3.86 3.77 -13.77
C LEU A 180 3.52 2.83 -12.61
N GLN A 181 3.80 1.53 -12.79
CA GLN A 181 3.61 0.52 -11.77
C GLN A 181 4.33 0.83 -10.45
N GLN A 182 5.45 1.54 -10.52
CA GLN A 182 6.28 1.93 -9.38
C GLN A 182 5.93 3.30 -8.79
N ALA A 183 4.88 3.96 -9.29
CA ALA A 183 4.43 5.20 -8.69
C ALA A 183 3.97 4.92 -7.26
N ASP A 184 4.71 5.41 -6.29
CA ASP A 184 4.34 5.37 -4.87
C ASP A 184 3.18 6.35 -4.67
N GLY A 185 1.99 5.82 -4.57
CA GLY A 185 0.76 6.57 -4.34
C GLY A 185 0.47 6.76 -2.88
#